data_539889b1972627110a2e44febc1012d2
#
_entry.id   539889b1972627110a2e44febc1012d2
#
_cell.length_a   1.000
_cell.length_b   1.000
_cell.length_c   1.000
_cell.angle_alpha   90.00
_cell.angle_beta   90.00
_cell.angle_gamma   90.00
#
_symmetry.space_group_name_H-M   'P 1'
#
loop_
_entity.id
_entity.type
_entity.pdbx_description
1 polymer ?
#
loop_
_entity_poly.entity_id
_entity_poly.type
_entity_poly.pdbx_seq_one_letter_code
_entity_poly.pdbx_strand_id
1 'polypeptide(L)'
;MNVRRSATALAALAALCTAAAPAAFADASPSPKPSGSAALPKGLYGAKDPKFDGVWRQSLALLAQDAVGVTPARSAIDWLAGQQCEDGGFAAYRADASAACDPKKGEFTDATAAAVQALAAVGGRSAAVEKGVGWLKESQNDDGGWGMNPGSPSDANSTSAAVGAFAAAGQDPKQVKSAKGGRTPYDVLLGLQLGCDAKEGQRGAFAYTADKGKPVANDLATTAAALATEGKGWVFEPAGKDAGKAPEPLGCGSGSKDGKDDKSDKSGSAKPAKVTEAARAAAAYLADTMAGHGSHLLSAMPGAEDQPDFGGTADAIVALAAGEHSATAAKPLQWLQNEKNGALAWAKGDPGALAKLVLAAHAAGADPRSFGGVDLVQQLNATGPKPESVSASGSQADSDDGKGKDGEKKDDDKGGVGGVWWTVGVFAVAGIGIGFLLSGRKKQQL
;
A
#
# COMPACT_ATOMS: atom_id res chain seq x y z
N MET A 1 32.55 -51.83 -25.65
CA MET A 1 33.86 -52.12 -25.02
C MET A 1 33.77 -51.74 -23.57
N ASN A 2 33.99 -52.74 -22.72
CA ASN A 2 34.03 -52.72 -21.25
C ASN A 2 35.15 -51.83 -20.71
N VAL A 3 35.01 -51.32 -19.47
CA VAL A 3 35.86 -51.51 -18.30
C VAL A 3 35.34 -50.65 -17.14
N ARG A 4 34.70 -51.18 -16.16
CA ARG A 4 35.08 -51.71 -14.82
C ARG A 4 35.66 -50.66 -13.86
N ARG A 5 34.87 -50.36 -12.83
CA ARG A 5 35.00 -50.46 -11.35
C ARG A 5 36.42 -50.27 -10.77
N SER A 6 36.54 -49.42 -9.77
CA SER A 6 37.19 -49.82 -8.50
C SER A 6 36.83 -48.87 -7.36
N ALA A 7 36.26 -49.42 -6.31
CA ALA A 7 36.13 -48.85 -4.98
C ALA A 7 37.45 -49.07 -4.23
N THR A 8 37.88 -48.11 -3.42
CA THR A 8 38.86 -48.34 -2.36
C THR A 8 38.45 -47.66 -1.08
N ALA A 9 38.09 -48.45 -0.11
CA ALA A 9 37.97 -48.10 1.29
C ALA A 9 39.35 -47.99 1.90
N LEU A 10 39.58 -47.01 2.78
CA LEU A 10 40.66 -47.00 3.74
C LEU A 10 40.15 -46.60 5.11
N ALA A 11 40.11 -47.62 5.97
CA ALA A 11 40.06 -47.47 7.42
C ALA A 11 41.49 -47.32 7.94
N ALA A 12 41.69 -46.49 8.94
CA ALA A 12 42.73 -46.73 9.97
C ALA A 12 42.81 -45.61 10.99
N LEU A 13 42.63 -46.00 12.14
CA LEU A 13 43.46 -46.02 13.36
C LEU A 13 43.43 -44.73 14.19
N ALA A 14 42.79 -44.91 15.34
CA ALA A 14 42.91 -44.11 16.54
C ALA A 14 44.34 -44.22 17.14
N ALA A 15 44.95 -43.12 17.52
CA ALA A 15 46.05 -43.08 18.47
C ALA A 15 45.66 -42.08 19.57
N LEU A 16 45.44 -42.63 20.76
CA LEU A 16 45.32 -41.86 22.00
C LEU A 16 46.71 -41.27 22.36
N CYS A 17 46.78 -39.94 22.43
CA CYS A 17 47.81 -39.27 23.21
C CYS A 17 47.12 -38.46 24.32
N THR A 18 47.15 -38.96 25.52
CA THR A 18 46.82 -38.23 26.75
C THR A 18 47.92 -37.23 27.08
N ALA A 19 47.66 -35.96 26.85
CA ALA A 19 48.48 -34.88 27.39
C ALA A 19 47.56 -34.09 28.34
N ALA A 20 47.89 -34.19 29.65
CA ALA A 20 47.29 -33.37 30.67
C ALA A 20 47.72 -31.92 30.48
N ALA A 21 46.79 -31.03 30.14
CA ALA A 21 47.00 -29.61 30.18
C ALA A 21 46.22 -29.02 31.40
N PRO A 22 46.81 -28.04 32.15
CA PRO A 22 46.16 -27.48 33.31
C PRO A 22 44.87 -26.74 32.97
N ALA A 23 43.81 -26.95 33.74
CA ALA A 23 42.56 -26.21 33.62
C ALA A 23 42.78 -24.73 33.88
N ALA A 24 42.83 -23.93 32.82
CA ALA A 24 42.63 -22.50 32.94
C ALA A 24 41.14 -22.29 33.20
N PHE A 25 40.83 -21.72 34.37
CA PHE A 25 39.48 -21.23 34.68
C PHE A 25 39.16 -20.10 33.69
N ALA A 26 38.42 -20.43 32.62
CA ALA A 26 37.79 -19.43 31.81
C ALA A 26 36.65 -18.83 32.66
N ASP A 27 36.84 -17.60 33.08
CA ASP A 27 35.75 -16.77 33.60
C ASP A 27 34.61 -16.83 32.59
N ALA A 28 33.53 -17.48 32.95
CA ALA A 28 32.28 -17.48 32.19
C ALA A 28 31.75 -16.04 32.24
N SER A 29 32.09 -15.24 31.24
CA SER A 29 31.37 -14.00 30.99
C SER A 29 29.87 -14.36 30.93
N PRO A 30 29.03 -13.70 31.73
CA PRO A 30 27.60 -13.99 31.70
C PRO A 30 27.10 -13.77 30.27
N SER A 31 26.54 -14.80 29.66
CA SER A 31 25.80 -14.67 28.41
C SER A 31 24.86 -13.47 28.53
N PRO A 32 24.84 -12.54 27.56
CA PRO A 32 23.94 -11.42 27.64
C PRO A 32 22.52 -12.01 27.78
N LYS A 33 21.87 -11.66 28.90
CA LYS A 33 20.45 -11.97 29.09
C LYS A 33 19.75 -11.49 27.83
N PRO A 34 18.83 -12.29 27.23
CA PRO A 34 18.03 -11.79 26.13
C PRO A 34 17.36 -10.51 26.63
N SER A 35 17.65 -9.40 25.96
CA SER A 35 16.99 -8.12 26.22
C SER A 35 15.50 -8.41 26.17
N GLY A 36 14.82 -8.27 27.29
CA GLY A 36 13.39 -8.45 27.37
C GLY A 36 12.77 -7.65 26.24
N SER A 37 11.94 -8.28 25.41
CA SER A 37 11.21 -7.61 24.35
C SER A 37 10.54 -6.39 24.96
N ALA A 38 10.93 -5.19 24.53
CA ALA A 38 10.35 -3.97 25.06
C ALA A 38 8.83 -4.07 24.90
N ALA A 39 8.09 -3.75 25.96
CA ALA A 39 6.64 -3.79 25.91
C ALA A 39 6.17 -2.88 24.75
N LEU A 40 5.33 -3.41 23.89
CA LEU A 40 4.78 -2.63 22.77
C LEU A 40 4.01 -1.41 23.27
N PRO A 41 4.08 -0.26 22.57
CA PRO A 41 3.36 0.93 22.96
C PRO A 41 1.84 0.68 23.03
N LYS A 42 1.20 1.22 24.07
CA LYS A 42 -0.26 1.22 24.14
C LYS A 42 -0.82 2.01 22.95
N GLY A 43 -1.79 1.46 22.27
CA GLY A 43 -2.40 2.08 21.10
C GLY A 43 -1.91 1.53 19.76
N LEU A 44 -0.77 0.86 19.71
CA LEU A 44 -0.24 0.27 18.49
C LEU A 44 -0.90 -1.05 18.15
N TYR A 45 -1.22 -1.26 16.86
CA TYR A 45 -1.67 -2.53 16.31
C TYR A 45 -0.50 -3.47 16.00
N GLY A 46 -0.69 -4.76 16.30
CA GLY A 46 0.26 -5.83 16.03
C GLY A 46 1.32 -6.03 17.09
N ALA A 47 1.80 -7.27 17.19
CA ALA A 47 2.78 -7.71 18.19
C ALA A 47 4.24 -7.70 17.69
N LYS A 48 4.48 -7.43 16.40
CA LYS A 48 5.83 -7.36 15.81
C LYS A 48 6.52 -6.06 16.17
N ASP A 49 7.86 -6.06 16.16
CA ASP A 49 8.68 -4.85 16.32
C ASP A 49 8.24 -3.76 15.33
N PRO A 50 7.84 -2.56 15.82
CA PRO A 50 7.33 -1.50 14.97
C PRO A 50 8.41 -0.71 14.22
N LYS A 51 9.66 -0.99 14.45
CA LYS A 51 10.80 -0.16 14.03
C LYS A 51 10.78 0.24 12.54
N PHE A 52 10.27 -0.62 11.68
CA PHE A 52 10.29 -0.40 10.23
C PHE A 52 8.92 -0.06 9.63
N ASP A 53 7.83 -0.36 10.32
CA ASP A 53 6.49 -0.28 9.76
C ASP A 53 5.42 0.22 10.74
N GLY A 54 5.81 0.66 11.94
CA GLY A 54 4.86 1.00 13.00
C GLY A 54 3.81 2.02 12.57
N VAL A 55 4.24 3.14 11.99
CA VAL A 55 3.33 4.18 11.47
C VAL A 55 2.52 3.66 10.28
N TRP A 56 3.15 2.92 9.38
CA TRP A 56 2.51 2.36 8.21
C TRP A 56 1.36 1.40 8.56
N ARG A 57 1.65 0.33 9.30
CA ARG A 57 0.63 -0.67 9.67
C ARG A 57 -0.47 -0.10 10.55
N GLN A 58 -0.13 0.88 11.41
CA GLN A 58 -1.11 1.61 12.20
C GLN A 58 -2.08 2.40 11.32
N SER A 59 -1.53 3.12 10.34
CA SER A 59 -2.33 3.88 9.38
C SER A 59 -3.26 2.98 8.58
N LEU A 60 -2.75 1.84 8.09
CA LEU A 60 -3.56 0.85 7.38
C LEU A 60 -4.70 0.30 8.25
N ALA A 61 -4.40 -0.04 9.52
CA ALA A 61 -5.40 -0.57 10.44
C ALA A 61 -6.53 0.45 10.68
N LEU A 62 -6.18 1.71 10.92
CA LEU A 62 -7.17 2.79 11.12
C LEU A 62 -8.02 3.02 9.87
N LEU A 63 -7.39 3.03 8.69
CA LEU A 63 -8.08 3.18 7.41
C LEU A 63 -9.06 2.04 7.14
N ALA A 64 -8.62 0.80 7.38
CA ALA A 64 -9.48 -0.36 7.19
C ALA A 64 -10.67 -0.38 8.16
N GLN A 65 -10.47 0.07 9.40
CA GLN A 65 -11.55 0.21 10.37
C GLN A 65 -12.56 1.29 9.93
N ASP A 66 -12.06 2.47 9.54
CA ASP A 66 -12.91 3.57 9.06
C ASP A 66 -13.75 3.14 7.85
N ALA A 67 -13.12 2.50 6.85
CA ALA A 67 -13.77 2.02 5.64
C ALA A 67 -14.99 1.11 5.90
N VAL A 68 -15.00 0.39 7.02
CA VAL A 68 -16.08 -0.58 7.36
C VAL A 68 -16.95 -0.12 8.53
N GLY A 69 -16.92 1.18 8.85
CA GLY A 69 -17.75 1.80 9.89
C GLY A 69 -17.37 1.38 11.31
N VAL A 70 -16.13 1.01 11.55
CA VAL A 70 -15.58 0.78 12.89
C VAL A 70 -14.94 2.07 13.38
N THR A 71 -15.36 2.57 14.55
CA THR A 71 -14.68 3.70 15.20
C THR A 71 -13.46 3.18 15.95
N PRO A 72 -12.24 3.53 15.52
CA PRO A 72 -11.02 3.06 16.16
C PRO A 72 -10.92 3.55 17.62
N ALA A 73 -10.16 2.83 18.43
CA ALA A 73 -9.84 3.27 19.78
C ALA A 73 -9.11 4.62 19.75
N ARG A 74 -9.52 5.55 20.62
CA ARG A 74 -8.84 6.85 20.75
C ARG A 74 -7.34 6.69 21.00
N SER A 75 -6.93 5.71 21.82
CA SER A 75 -5.50 5.42 22.07
C SER A 75 -4.73 5.04 20.81
N ALA A 76 -5.38 4.43 19.81
CA ALA A 76 -4.74 4.09 18.54
C ALA A 76 -4.55 5.33 17.66
N ILE A 77 -5.54 6.22 17.65
CA ILE A 77 -5.46 7.49 16.92
C ILE A 77 -4.42 8.41 17.58
N ASP A 78 -4.43 8.50 18.92
CA ASP A 78 -3.47 9.31 19.69
C ASP A 78 -2.04 8.82 19.51
N TRP A 79 -1.84 7.48 19.45
CA TRP A 79 -0.53 6.92 19.19
C TRP A 79 -0.02 7.34 17.79
N LEU A 80 -0.84 7.24 16.75
CA LEU A 80 -0.44 7.66 15.40
C LEU A 80 -0.14 9.15 15.34
N ALA A 81 -1.02 9.99 15.85
CA ALA A 81 -0.81 11.43 15.89
C ALA A 81 0.45 11.81 16.68
N GLY A 82 0.75 11.10 17.77
CA GLY A 82 1.96 11.30 18.58
C GLY A 82 3.27 10.90 17.88
N GLN A 83 3.21 10.15 16.78
CA GLN A 83 4.40 9.83 15.97
C GLN A 83 4.83 10.98 15.05
N GLN A 84 4.00 12.02 14.89
CA GLN A 84 4.32 13.15 14.03
C GLN A 84 5.52 13.95 14.56
N CYS A 85 6.41 14.33 13.67
CA CYS A 85 7.53 15.22 13.92
C CYS A 85 7.04 16.67 14.00
N GLU A 86 7.88 17.57 14.52
CA GLU A 86 7.51 18.98 14.73
C GLU A 86 7.20 19.70 13.40
N ASP A 87 7.95 19.38 12.36
CA ASP A 87 7.78 19.91 11.01
C ASP A 87 6.59 19.31 10.23
N GLY A 88 5.97 18.25 10.75
CA GLY A 88 4.80 17.61 10.17
C GLY A 88 5.06 16.27 9.49
N GLY A 89 6.31 15.88 9.28
CA GLY A 89 6.69 14.58 8.75
C GLY A 89 6.46 13.42 9.72
N PHE A 90 6.56 12.20 9.23
CA PHE A 90 6.48 10.99 10.04
C PHE A 90 7.66 10.07 9.75
N ALA A 91 8.29 9.59 10.83
CA ALA A 91 9.21 8.47 10.76
C ALA A 91 8.44 7.15 10.63
N ALA A 92 9.13 6.07 10.26
CA ALA A 92 8.52 4.74 10.28
C ALA A 92 8.09 4.32 11.69
N TYR A 93 8.82 4.76 12.71
CA TYR A 93 8.53 4.58 14.13
C TYR A 93 9.40 5.49 15.00
N ARG A 94 8.83 6.04 16.06
CA ARG A 94 9.54 6.78 17.10
C ARG A 94 9.33 6.07 18.45
N ALA A 95 10.40 5.49 18.97
CA ALA A 95 10.35 4.84 20.29
C ALA A 95 10.14 5.86 21.42
N ASP A 96 10.69 7.05 21.26
CA ASP A 96 10.47 8.22 22.11
C ASP A 96 9.92 9.36 21.25
N ALA A 97 8.62 9.58 21.36
CA ALA A 97 7.93 10.64 20.63
C ALA A 97 8.28 12.06 21.12
N SER A 98 8.96 12.20 22.26
CA SER A 98 9.46 13.48 22.77
C SER A 98 10.82 13.88 22.19
N ALA A 99 11.60 12.92 21.65
CA ALA A 99 12.86 13.20 21.00
C ALA A 99 12.63 13.89 19.64
N ALA A 100 13.52 14.80 19.25
CA ALA A 100 13.47 15.46 17.94
C ALA A 100 13.66 14.43 16.81
N CYS A 101 12.94 14.62 15.70
CA CYS A 101 13.17 13.87 14.48
C CYS A 101 14.43 14.34 13.75
N ASP A 102 15.01 13.47 12.93
CA ASP A 102 16.03 13.85 11.95
C ASP A 102 15.36 14.07 10.58
N PRO A 103 15.15 15.33 10.15
CA PRO A 103 14.40 15.62 8.93
C PRO A 103 15.07 15.13 7.64
N LYS A 104 16.34 14.71 7.72
CA LYS A 104 17.08 14.21 6.55
C LYS A 104 17.13 12.69 6.44
N LYS A 105 16.94 11.98 7.55
CA LYS A 105 17.17 10.54 7.61
C LYS A 105 16.04 9.76 8.28
N GLY A 106 15.17 10.44 9.00
CA GLY A 106 14.19 9.81 9.87
C GLY A 106 12.75 9.96 9.42
N GLU A 107 12.48 10.71 8.35
CA GLU A 107 11.14 10.99 7.86
C GLU A 107 10.95 10.44 6.45
N PHE A 108 9.78 9.85 6.23
CA PHE A 108 9.48 9.12 5.00
C PHE A 108 8.19 9.63 4.36
N THR A 109 8.23 9.79 3.04
CA THR A 109 7.07 10.28 2.26
C THR A 109 5.87 9.36 2.43
N ASP A 110 6.07 8.06 2.34
CA ASP A 110 5.02 7.06 2.45
C ASP A 110 4.44 6.97 3.88
N ALA A 111 5.29 6.99 4.91
CA ALA A 111 4.82 7.01 6.30
C ALA A 111 4.00 8.27 6.58
N THR A 112 4.47 9.44 6.11
CA THR A 112 3.76 10.71 6.24
C THR A 112 2.44 10.68 5.47
N ALA A 113 2.46 10.22 4.23
CA ALA A 113 1.27 10.13 3.40
C ALA A 113 0.24 9.16 3.97
N ALA A 114 0.64 8.00 4.47
CA ALA A 114 -0.26 7.05 5.10
C ALA A 114 -0.88 7.60 6.40
N ALA A 115 -0.07 8.26 7.24
CA ALA A 115 -0.55 8.87 8.48
C ALA A 115 -1.53 10.02 8.21
N VAL A 116 -1.23 10.89 7.25
CA VAL A 116 -2.15 11.98 6.83
C VAL A 116 -3.49 11.40 6.40
N GLN A 117 -3.46 10.36 5.59
CA GLN A 117 -4.65 9.69 5.11
C GLN A 117 -5.49 9.12 6.26
N ALA A 118 -4.85 8.34 7.14
CA ALA A 118 -5.53 7.73 8.27
C ALA A 118 -6.12 8.77 9.23
N LEU A 119 -5.35 9.82 9.56
CA LEU A 119 -5.83 10.88 10.46
C LEU A 119 -6.95 11.73 9.83
N ALA A 120 -6.93 11.90 8.50
CA ALA A 120 -8.01 12.56 7.78
C ALA A 120 -9.30 11.72 7.81
N ALA A 121 -9.20 10.42 7.59
CA ALA A 121 -10.34 9.50 7.59
C ALA A 121 -11.01 9.39 8.95
N VAL A 122 -10.25 9.13 10.01
CA VAL A 122 -10.83 8.99 11.37
C VAL A 122 -11.30 10.33 11.99
N GLY A 123 -10.86 11.45 11.41
CA GLY A 123 -11.25 12.78 11.85
C GLY A 123 -10.66 13.24 13.20
N GLY A 124 -10.98 14.47 13.59
CA GLY A 124 -10.61 15.02 14.90
C GLY A 124 -9.11 15.34 15.07
N ARG A 125 -8.33 15.31 13.98
CA ARG A 125 -6.89 15.59 13.96
C ARG A 125 -6.47 16.54 12.84
N SER A 126 -7.31 17.52 12.51
CA SER A 126 -7.08 18.46 11.38
C SER A 126 -5.72 19.14 11.43
N ALA A 127 -5.27 19.59 12.61
CA ALA A 127 -3.97 20.23 12.75
C ALA A 127 -2.79 19.28 12.38
N ALA A 128 -2.87 17.98 12.70
CA ALA A 128 -1.86 17.01 12.31
C ALA A 128 -1.92 16.74 10.79
N VAL A 129 -3.12 16.66 10.22
CA VAL A 129 -3.32 16.52 8.77
C VAL A 129 -2.72 17.73 8.03
N GLU A 130 -3.04 18.95 8.47
CA GLU A 130 -2.51 20.18 7.86
C GLU A 130 -1.00 20.26 7.90
N LYS A 131 -0.37 19.92 9.04
CA LYS A 131 1.10 19.85 9.16
C LYS A 131 1.71 18.82 8.21
N GLY A 132 1.14 17.61 8.16
CA GLY A 132 1.62 16.57 7.26
C GLY A 132 1.49 16.95 5.78
N VAL A 133 0.39 17.58 5.40
CA VAL A 133 0.20 18.14 4.05
C VAL A 133 1.21 19.25 3.76
N GLY A 134 1.52 20.11 4.74
CA GLY A 134 2.57 21.13 4.65
C GLY A 134 3.93 20.49 4.35
N TRP A 135 4.31 19.50 5.16
CA TRP A 135 5.56 18.76 4.98
C TRP A 135 5.65 18.09 3.59
N LEU A 136 4.57 17.46 3.12
CA LEU A 136 4.53 16.90 1.77
C LEU A 136 4.77 17.96 0.69
N LYS A 137 4.18 19.16 0.81
CA LYS A 137 4.41 20.26 -0.13
C LYS A 137 5.85 20.74 -0.11
N GLU A 138 6.46 20.87 1.07
CA GLU A 138 7.83 21.33 1.23
C GLU A 138 8.86 20.31 0.75
N SER A 139 8.55 19.00 0.86
CA SER A 139 9.41 17.90 0.42
C SER A 139 9.25 17.53 -1.06
N GLN A 140 8.34 18.18 -1.80
CA GLN A 140 8.11 17.92 -3.22
C GLN A 140 9.34 18.27 -4.06
N ASN A 141 9.80 17.35 -4.90
CA ASN A 141 10.90 17.57 -5.84
C ASN A 141 10.51 18.51 -6.98
N ASP A 142 11.49 19.14 -7.61
CA ASP A 142 11.29 20.10 -8.72
C ASP A 142 10.57 19.48 -9.93
N ASP A 143 10.64 18.16 -10.10
CA ASP A 143 9.92 17.39 -11.14
C ASP A 143 8.43 17.14 -10.84
N GLY A 144 7.97 17.53 -9.66
CA GLY A 144 6.59 17.38 -9.20
C GLY A 144 6.30 16.12 -8.37
N GLY A 145 7.26 15.21 -8.27
CA GLY A 145 7.12 13.96 -7.52
C GLY A 145 7.78 13.97 -6.15
N TRP A 146 7.81 12.80 -5.53
CA TRP A 146 8.47 12.52 -4.27
C TRP A 146 9.30 11.24 -4.38
N GLY A 147 10.44 11.23 -3.71
CA GLY A 147 11.16 10.01 -3.39
C GLY A 147 10.85 9.54 -1.98
N MET A 148 11.45 8.43 -1.57
CA MET A 148 11.23 7.82 -0.25
C MET A 148 11.49 8.78 0.91
N ASN A 149 12.53 9.62 0.79
CA ASN A 149 12.89 10.68 1.75
C ASN A 149 13.01 12.01 1.04
N PRO A 150 12.92 13.15 1.75
CA PRO A 150 13.15 14.46 1.16
C PRO A 150 14.49 14.54 0.39
N GLY A 151 14.42 14.99 -0.87
CA GLY A 151 15.58 15.10 -1.75
C GLY A 151 16.04 13.78 -2.41
N SER A 152 15.45 12.66 -2.13
CA SER A 152 15.64 11.43 -2.92
C SER A 152 14.99 11.58 -4.30
N PRO A 153 15.51 10.91 -5.35
CA PRO A 153 14.85 10.90 -6.66
C PRO A 153 13.38 10.47 -6.56
N SER A 154 12.53 11.12 -7.35
CA SER A 154 11.11 10.79 -7.40
C SER A 154 10.89 9.35 -7.87
N ASP A 155 9.97 8.66 -7.21
CA ASP A 155 9.53 7.31 -7.56
C ASP A 155 8.00 7.22 -7.63
N ALA A 156 7.51 6.19 -8.31
CA ALA A 156 6.08 6.01 -8.51
C ALA A 156 5.31 5.77 -7.21
N ASN A 157 5.88 5.01 -6.27
CA ASN A 157 5.20 4.65 -5.03
C ASN A 157 5.05 5.87 -4.10
N SER A 158 6.17 6.56 -3.84
CA SER A 158 6.18 7.75 -2.98
C SER A 158 5.32 8.87 -3.56
N THR A 159 5.39 9.07 -4.88
CA THR A 159 4.56 10.06 -5.58
C THR A 159 3.07 9.71 -5.47
N SER A 160 2.72 8.44 -5.66
CA SER A 160 1.35 7.96 -5.55
C SER A 160 0.79 8.07 -4.13
N ALA A 161 1.62 7.75 -3.12
CA ALA A 161 1.23 7.90 -1.72
C ALA A 161 0.92 9.37 -1.39
N ALA A 162 1.74 10.31 -1.86
CA ALA A 162 1.51 11.74 -1.68
C ALA A 162 0.21 12.20 -2.37
N VAL A 163 -0.08 11.73 -3.60
CA VAL A 163 -1.36 11.99 -4.29
C VAL A 163 -2.54 11.57 -3.42
N GLY A 164 -2.51 10.35 -2.87
CA GLY A 164 -3.54 9.85 -1.95
C GLY A 164 -3.70 10.73 -0.71
N ALA A 165 -2.61 11.22 -0.12
CA ALA A 165 -2.65 12.09 1.04
C ALA A 165 -3.32 13.44 0.74
N PHE A 166 -3.02 14.05 -0.39
CA PHE A 166 -3.69 15.29 -0.81
C PHE A 166 -5.19 15.06 -1.05
N ALA A 167 -5.55 13.99 -1.73
CA ALA A 167 -6.95 13.63 -1.95
C ALA A 167 -7.70 13.44 -0.63
N ALA A 168 -7.11 12.72 0.32
CA ALA A 168 -7.67 12.49 1.65
C ALA A 168 -7.85 13.78 2.46
N ALA A 169 -6.92 14.71 2.30
CA ALA A 169 -7.00 16.03 2.92
C ALA A 169 -7.94 17.01 2.19
N GLY A 170 -8.71 16.54 1.20
CA GLY A 170 -9.65 17.36 0.42
C GLY A 170 -8.98 18.33 -0.54
N GLN A 171 -7.70 18.10 -0.91
CA GLN A 171 -6.97 18.92 -1.86
C GLN A 171 -6.89 18.20 -3.21
N ASP A 172 -7.18 18.91 -4.31
CA ASP A 172 -7.02 18.37 -5.66
C ASP A 172 -5.54 18.17 -5.99
N PRO A 173 -5.06 16.93 -6.17
CA PRO A 173 -3.66 16.66 -6.46
C PRO A 173 -3.18 17.28 -7.78
N LYS A 174 -4.09 17.60 -8.72
CA LYS A 174 -3.78 18.30 -9.98
C LYS A 174 -3.36 19.75 -9.74
N GLN A 175 -3.71 20.32 -8.60
CA GLN A 175 -3.34 21.68 -8.22
C GLN A 175 -2.07 21.74 -7.36
N VAL A 176 -1.56 20.60 -6.91
CA VAL A 176 -0.30 20.52 -6.16
C VAL A 176 0.85 20.66 -7.16
N LYS A 177 1.64 21.71 -7.00
CA LYS A 177 2.74 22.06 -7.92
C LYS A 177 4.04 22.25 -7.17
N SER A 178 5.10 21.73 -7.75
CA SER A 178 6.45 21.94 -7.24
C SER A 178 6.84 23.43 -7.25
N ALA A 179 7.56 23.86 -6.22
CA ALA A 179 7.90 25.26 -6.00
C ALA A 179 8.72 25.86 -7.15
N LYS A 180 9.66 25.08 -7.72
CA LYS A 180 10.54 25.60 -8.80
C LYS A 180 10.11 25.18 -10.20
N GLY A 181 9.52 24.01 -10.37
CA GLY A 181 9.16 23.49 -11.69
C GLY A 181 7.73 23.80 -12.12
N GLY A 182 6.86 24.13 -11.17
CA GLY A 182 5.41 24.24 -11.41
C GLY A 182 4.77 22.93 -11.89
N ARG A 183 5.48 21.81 -11.71
CA ARG A 183 5.06 20.48 -12.15
C ARG A 183 4.18 19.81 -11.11
N THR A 184 3.24 19.01 -11.59
CA THR A 184 2.31 18.22 -10.77
C THR A 184 2.84 16.83 -10.53
N PRO A 185 2.30 16.08 -9.55
CA PRO A 185 2.59 14.65 -9.37
C PRO A 185 2.37 13.82 -10.63
N TYR A 186 1.38 14.20 -11.41
CA TYR A 186 1.04 13.48 -12.64
C TYR A 186 2.08 13.65 -13.76
N ASP A 187 2.86 14.74 -13.76
CA ASP A 187 3.97 14.89 -14.69
C ASP A 187 5.02 13.78 -14.50
N VAL A 188 5.31 13.43 -13.22
CA VAL A 188 6.22 12.32 -12.90
C VAL A 188 5.58 10.97 -13.26
N LEU A 189 4.34 10.72 -12.80
CA LEU A 189 3.69 9.45 -13.04
C LEU A 189 3.57 9.15 -14.54
N LEU A 190 3.10 10.10 -15.35
CA LEU A 190 3.05 9.94 -16.80
C LEU A 190 4.44 9.72 -17.42
N GLY A 191 5.47 10.34 -16.84
CA GLY A 191 6.86 10.11 -17.23
C GLY A 191 7.36 8.69 -16.96
N LEU A 192 6.83 8.02 -15.94
CA LEU A 192 7.19 6.66 -15.53
C LEU A 192 6.35 5.57 -16.22
N GLN A 193 5.27 5.91 -16.91
CA GLN A 193 4.44 4.93 -17.58
C GLN A 193 5.09 4.42 -18.87
N LEU A 194 5.03 3.11 -19.08
CA LEU A 194 5.52 2.44 -20.26
C LEU A 194 4.53 2.62 -21.42
N GLY A 195 5.04 3.20 -22.51
CA GLY A 195 4.26 3.50 -23.72
C GLY A 195 4.26 2.37 -24.74
N CYS A 196 3.90 2.73 -25.97
CA CYS A 196 3.79 1.79 -27.08
C CYS A 196 5.13 1.23 -27.58
N ASP A 197 6.24 1.83 -27.21
CA ASP A 197 7.60 1.35 -27.46
C ASP A 197 8.02 0.20 -26.54
N ALA A 198 7.29 0.00 -25.46
CA ALA A 198 7.50 -1.14 -24.58
C ALA A 198 7.00 -2.46 -25.22
N LYS A 199 7.47 -3.60 -24.68
CA LYS A 199 6.95 -4.91 -25.04
C LYS A 199 5.43 -4.92 -24.81
N GLU A 200 4.69 -5.62 -25.69
CA GLU A 200 3.23 -5.64 -25.65
C GLU A 200 2.66 -5.94 -24.26
N GLY A 201 3.11 -6.98 -23.58
CA GLY A 201 2.68 -7.33 -22.23
C GLY A 201 3.19 -6.40 -21.10
N GLN A 202 3.87 -5.29 -21.44
CA GLN A 202 4.36 -4.31 -20.47
C GLN A 202 3.76 -2.92 -20.69
N ARG A 203 3.00 -2.72 -21.77
CA ARG A 203 2.38 -1.43 -22.11
C ARG A 203 1.35 -1.05 -21.07
N GLY A 204 1.37 0.19 -20.65
CA GLY A 204 0.49 0.69 -19.60
C GLY A 204 1.00 0.48 -18.17
N ALA A 205 1.99 -0.41 -17.94
CA ALA A 205 2.65 -0.54 -16.66
C ALA A 205 3.38 0.74 -16.27
N PHE A 206 3.69 0.87 -14.98
CA PHE A 206 4.57 1.91 -14.47
C PHE A 206 5.92 1.33 -14.04
N ALA A 207 6.98 2.05 -14.32
CA ALA A 207 8.29 1.80 -13.73
C ALA A 207 8.35 2.39 -12.32
N TYR A 208 9.17 1.79 -11.45
CA TYR A 208 9.38 2.34 -10.11
C TYR A 208 10.08 3.71 -10.16
N THR A 209 11.15 3.84 -10.92
CA THR A 209 11.92 5.08 -11.13
C THR A 209 12.30 5.27 -12.59
N ALA A 210 12.67 6.50 -12.93
CA ALA A 210 13.23 6.86 -14.24
C ALA A 210 14.75 6.66 -14.29
N ASP A 211 15.26 5.50 -13.89
CA ASP A 211 16.69 5.22 -13.88
C ASP A 211 17.32 5.29 -15.27
N LYS A 212 18.67 5.45 -15.31
CA LYS A 212 19.52 5.61 -16.52
C LYS A 212 19.37 4.50 -17.58
N GLY A 213 18.51 3.53 -17.33
CA GLY A 213 18.09 2.47 -18.23
C GLY A 213 16.72 2.72 -18.85
N LYS A 214 16.27 1.77 -19.66
CA LYS A 214 14.87 1.75 -20.13
C LYS A 214 13.96 1.48 -18.93
N PRO A 215 12.81 2.20 -18.81
CA PRO A 215 11.82 1.90 -17.78
C PRO A 215 11.42 0.43 -17.82
N VAL A 216 11.38 -0.21 -16.66
CA VAL A 216 11.00 -1.62 -16.51
C VAL A 216 9.67 -1.66 -15.79
N ALA A 217 8.73 -2.45 -16.31
CA ALA A 217 7.44 -2.67 -15.67
C ALA A 217 7.63 -3.18 -14.24
N ASN A 218 6.90 -2.58 -13.31
CA ASN A 218 6.91 -2.95 -11.90
C ASN A 218 5.46 -3.00 -11.39
N ASP A 219 5.02 -4.17 -10.94
CA ASP A 219 3.63 -4.40 -10.56
C ASP A 219 3.22 -3.56 -9.35
N LEU A 220 4.08 -3.43 -8.35
CA LEU A 220 3.80 -2.61 -7.17
C LEU A 220 3.73 -1.12 -7.53
N ALA A 221 4.65 -0.65 -8.37
CA ALA A 221 4.59 0.73 -8.87
C ALA A 221 3.34 0.96 -9.72
N THR A 222 2.91 -0.06 -10.47
CA THR A 222 1.71 0.03 -11.30
C THR A 222 0.45 0.05 -10.45
N THR A 223 0.33 -0.77 -9.40
CA THR A 223 -0.83 -0.72 -8.50
C THR A 223 -0.95 0.64 -7.84
N ALA A 224 0.17 1.19 -7.37
CA ALA A 224 0.24 2.50 -6.76
C ALA A 224 -0.19 3.61 -7.72
N ALA A 225 0.44 3.65 -8.88
CA ALA A 225 0.22 4.71 -9.87
C ALA A 225 -1.17 4.62 -10.53
N ALA A 226 -1.68 3.41 -10.78
CA ALA A 226 -3.05 3.21 -11.28
C ALA A 226 -4.05 3.91 -10.39
N LEU A 227 -3.89 3.76 -9.12
CA LEU A 227 -4.71 4.32 -8.11
C LEU A 227 -4.59 5.83 -7.99
N ALA A 228 -3.35 6.33 -7.93
CA ALA A 228 -3.06 7.76 -7.89
C ALA A 228 -3.58 8.48 -9.14
N THR A 229 -3.54 7.84 -10.31
CA THR A 229 -4.07 8.43 -11.56
C THR A 229 -5.59 8.57 -11.56
N GLU A 230 -6.32 7.83 -10.72
CA GLU A 230 -7.74 8.06 -10.44
C GLU A 230 -7.96 9.25 -9.48
N GLY A 231 -6.91 9.82 -8.90
CA GLY A 231 -6.99 10.92 -7.95
C GLY A 231 -7.72 10.57 -6.67
N LYS A 232 -7.79 9.29 -6.37
CA LYS A 232 -8.53 8.76 -5.23
C LYS A 232 -7.59 8.32 -4.14
N GLY A 233 -8.10 8.21 -2.97
CA GLY A 233 -7.55 7.72 -1.79
C GLY A 233 -7.88 6.20 -1.53
N TRP A 234 -7.44 5.45 -0.45
CA TRP A 234 -7.69 4.02 -0.18
C TRP A 234 -9.11 3.69 0.25
N VAL A 235 -9.81 4.65 0.80
CA VAL A 235 -11.20 4.51 1.18
C VAL A 235 -12.05 5.39 0.27
N PHE A 236 -12.93 4.81 -0.50
CA PHE A 236 -13.88 5.47 -1.37
C PHE A 236 -15.17 4.66 -1.38
N GLU A 237 -16.25 5.30 -1.74
CA GLU A 237 -17.53 4.59 -1.93
C GLU A 237 -17.41 3.63 -3.11
N PRO A 238 -17.62 2.32 -2.88
CA PRO A 238 -17.56 1.32 -3.94
C PRO A 238 -18.61 1.59 -5.00
N ALA A 239 -18.23 1.46 -6.26
CA ALA A 239 -19.15 1.63 -7.40
C ALA A 239 -20.16 0.47 -7.58
N GLY A 240 -20.26 -0.46 -6.62
CA GLY A 240 -21.07 -1.67 -6.68
C GLY A 240 -20.36 -2.85 -7.37
N LYS A 241 -20.77 -4.08 -6.99
CA LYS A 241 -20.10 -5.33 -7.40
C LYS A 241 -20.07 -5.56 -8.91
N ASP A 242 -21.10 -5.10 -9.61
CA ASP A 242 -21.30 -5.32 -11.04
C ASP A 242 -20.96 -4.07 -11.85
N ALA A 243 -20.44 -3.03 -11.20
CA ALA A 243 -20.07 -1.80 -11.89
C ALA A 243 -18.83 -2.03 -12.72
N GLY A 244 -18.89 -1.57 -13.95
CA GLY A 244 -17.71 -1.26 -14.67
C GLY A 244 -17.54 -1.91 -16.01
N LYS A 245 -16.89 -1.14 -16.84
CA LYS A 245 -16.36 -1.56 -18.13
C LYS A 245 -15.10 -2.39 -17.90
N ALA A 246 -14.79 -3.27 -18.85
CA ALA A 246 -13.46 -3.88 -18.90
C ALA A 246 -12.40 -2.76 -19.03
N PRO A 247 -11.24 -2.88 -18.36
CA PRO A 247 -10.15 -1.95 -18.55
C PRO A 247 -9.70 -1.94 -20.03
N GLU A 248 -9.38 -0.76 -20.55
CA GLU A 248 -8.96 -0.60 -21.93
C GLU A 248 -7.43 -0.51 -22.02
N PRO A 249 -6.76 -1.40 -22.80
CA PRO A 249 -5.32 -1.34 -22.98
C PRO A 249 -4.90 -0.05 -23.70
N LEU A 250 -3.61 0.31 -23.56
CA LEU A 250 -3.06 1.44 -24.29
C LEU A 250 -3.22 1.26 -25.80
N GLY A 251 -3.88 2.21 -26.45
CA GLY A 251 -4.13 2.21 -27.88
C GLY A 251 -2.86 2.44 -28.70
N CYS A 252 -2.08 1.39 -28.94
CA CYS A 252 -0.90 1.42 -29.80
C CYS A 252 -1.31 1.02 -31.22
N GLY A 253 -1.76 1.97 -32.02
CA GLY A 253 -2.24 1.70 -33.37
C GLY A 253 -1.21 1.03 -34.25
N SER A 254 -1.50 -0.16 -34.74
CA SER A 254 -1.06 -0.60 -36.06
C SER A 254 -1.77 0.32 -37.05
N GLY A 255 -1.04 1.18 -37.74
CA GLY A 255 -1.58 2.23 -38.59
C GLY A 255 -2.81 1.76 -39.41
N SER A 256 -3.93 2.34 -39.10
CA SER A 256 -5.14 2.21 -39.94
C SER A 256 -4.83 2.70 -41.34
N LYS A 257 -4.95 1.81 -42.33
CA LYS A 257 -4.81 2.12 -43.74
C LYS A 257 -6.08 2.77 -44.28
N ASP A 258 -6.67 3.73 -43.58
CA ASP A 258 -7.75 4.53 -44.16
C ASP A 258 -7.39 6.00 -43.99
N GLY A 259 -6.96 6.55 -45.13
CA GLY A 259 -6.43 7.89 -45.22
C GLY A 259 -7.44 8.96 -44.89
N LYS A 260 -7.00 9.84 -43.99
CA LYS A 260 -7.11 11.28 -44.19
C LYS A 260 -6.05 11.97 -43.31
N ASP A 261 -5.29 12.82 -43.96
CA ASP A 261 -4.17 13.58 -43.42
C ASP A 261 -4.50 14.28 -42.11
N ASP A 262 -3.91 13.83 -41.03
CA ASP A 262 -3.58 14.71 -39.91
C ASP A 262 -2.10 14.53 -39.64
N LYS A 263 -1.33 15.61 -39.88
CA LYS A 263 0.11 15.69 -39.65
C LYS A 263 0.33 15.82 -38.15
N SER A 264 0.33 14.71 -37.43
CA SER A 264 0.81 14.67 -36.07
C SER A 264 1.81 13.53 -35.90
N ASP A 265 3.02 13.92 -35.59
CA ASP A 265 4.16 13.21 -35.03
C ASP A 265 4.33 11.71 -35.28
N LYS A 266 5.24 11.41 -36.22
CA LYS A 266 5.93 10.14 -36.34
C LYS A 266 6.93 9.98 -35.18
N SER A 267 6.46 9.73 -33.98
CA SER A 267 7.28 9.23 -32.89
C SER A 267 6.64 7.94 -32.36
N GLY A 268 7.29 6.80 -32.54
CA GLY A 268 6.83 5.48 -32.14
C GLY A 268 6.81 5.24 -30.61
N SER A 269 6.79 6.32 -29.82
CA SER A 269 6.83 6.32 -28.36
C SER A 269 5.63 7.06 -27.79
N ALA A 270 4.40 6.73 -28.24
CA ALA A 270 3.21 7.37 -27.69
C ALA A 270 2.96 6.90 -26.27
N LYS A 271 3.41 7.72 -25.29
CA LYS A 271 2.96 7.62 -23.90
C LYS A 271 1.57 8.24 -23.77
N PRO A 272 0.76 7.78 -22.78
CA PRO A 272 -0.51 8.44 -22.50
C PRO A 272 -0.33 9.95 -22.27
N ALA A 273 -1.08 10.74 -23.05
CA ALA A 273 -1.05 12.19 -22.92
C ALA A 273 -1.95 12.71 -21.79
N LYS A 274 -2.87 11.86 -21.29
CA LYS A 274 -3.86 12.21 -20.28
C LYS A 274 -3.82 11.24 -19.11
N VAL A 275 -4.02 11.76 -17.92
CA VAL A 275 -4.06 10.97 -16.67
C VAL A 275 -5.12 9.87 -16.72
N THR A 276 -6.30 10.17 -17.29
CA THR A 276 -7.40 9.19 -17.45
C THR A 276 -7.08 8.05 -18.42
N GLU A 277 -6.28 8.30 -19.44
CA GLU A 277 -5.79 7.28 -20.35
C GLU A 277 -4.73 6.41 -19.68
N ALA A 278 -3.85 7.05 -18.90
CA ALA A 278 -2.84 6.37 -18.09
C ALA A 278 -3.48 5.42 -17.07
N ALA A 279 -4.52 5.87 -16.38
CA ALA A 279 -5.27 5.08 -15.41
C ALA A 279 -5.88 3.82 -16.06
N ARG A 280 -6.58 3.98 -17.20
CA ARG A 280 -7.19 2.86 -17.94
C ARG A 280 -6.16 1.86 -18.43
N ALA A 281 -5.05 2.35 -18.99
CA ALA A 281 -3.97 1.48 -19.46
C ALA A 281 -3.30 0.69 -18.34
N ALA A 282 -3.12 1.31 -17.16
CA ALA A 282 -2.59 0.63 -15.98
C ALA A 282 -3.57 -0.43 -15.44
N ALA A 283 -4.86 -0.12 -15.41
CA ALA A 283 -5.88 -1.09 -15.01
C ALA A 283 -5.90 -2.29 -15.96
N ALA A 284 -5.77 -2.08 -17.28
CA ALA A 284 -5.69 -3.16 -18.26
C ALA A 284 -4.42 -4.02 -18.04
N TYR A 285 -3.27 -3.38 -17.85
CA TYR A 285 -2.03 -4.10 -17.55
C TYR A 285 -2.17 -4.98 -16.29
N LEU A 286 -2.71 -4.45 -15.18
CA LEU A 286 -2.92 -5.21 -13.95
C LEU A 286 -3.90 -6.38 -14.16
N ALA A 287 -4.97 -6.16 -14.89
CA ALA A 287 -5.94 -7.20 -15.20
C ALA A 287 -5.33 -8.35 -16.01
N ASP A 288 -4.57 -8.02 -17.06
CA ASP A 288 -3.91 -8.99 -17.91
C ASP A 288 -2.80 -9.74 -17.19
N THR A 289 -2.00 -9.04 -16.38
CA THR A 289 -0.93 -9.64 -15.56
C THR A 289 -1.51 -10.64 -14.57
N MET A 290 -2.55 -10.25 -13.81
CA MET A 290 -3.20 -11.18 -12.89
C MET A 290 -3.87 -12.34 -13.59
N ALA A 291 -4.50 -12.11 -14.74
CA ALA A 291 -5.10 -13.19 -15.53
C ALA A 291 -4.05 -14.21 -16.00
N GLY A 292 -2.87 -13.73 -16.41
CA GLY A 292 -1.74 -14.58 -16.82
C GLY A 292 -1.16 -15.43 -15.69
N HIS A 293 -1.34 -15.01 -14.43
CA HIS A 293 -0.84 -15.70 -13.24
C HIS A 293 -1.94 -16.35 -12.38
N GLY A 294 -3.09 -16.67 -12.98
CA GLY A 294 -4.16 -17.36 -12.24
C GLY A 294 -4.90 -16.48 -11.25
N SER A 295 -5.08 -15.20 -11.58
CA SER A 295 -5.83 -14.17 -10.83
C SER A 295 -5.07 -13.56 -9.64
N HIS A 296 -3.76 -13.52 -9.67
CA HIS A 296 -2.96 -12.83 -8.65
C HIS A 296 -1.67 -12.25 -9.25
N LEU A 297 -1.03 -11.35 -8.51
CA LEU A 297 0.30 -10.84 -8.80
C LEU A 297 1.37 -11.76 -8.19
N LEU A 298 2.56 -11.71 -8.77
CA LEU A 298 3.74 -12.43 -8.26
C LEU A 298 4.68 -11.48 -7.54
N SER A 299 5.33 -11.99 -6.51
CA SER A 299 6.37 -11.25 -5.79
C SER A 299 7.62 -11.11 -6.66
N ALA A 300 8.02 -9.87 -6.95
CA ALA A 300 9.16 -9.54 -7.79
C ALA A 300 10.47 -9.42 -6.98
N MET A 301 10.77 -10.37 -6.10
CA MET A 301 12.03 -10.36 -5.35
C MET A 301 13.19 -10.87 -6.23
N PRO A 302 14.19 -10.04 -6.55
CA PRO A 302 15.32 -10.48 -7.35
C PRO A 302 16.03 -11.70 -6.75
N GLY A 303 16.13 -12.79 -7.52
CA GLY A 303 16.81 -14.02 -7.10
C GLY A 303 16.01 -14.96 -6.20
N ALA A 304 14.74 -14.67 -5.96
CA ALA A 304 13.79 -15.59 -5.33
C ALA A 304 12.92 -16.27 -6.40
N GLU A 305 12.36 -17.43 -6.05
CA GLU A 305 11.30 -18.04 -6.87
C GLU A 305 10.05 -17.17 -6.84
N ASP A 306 9.29 -17.16 -7.94
CA ASP A 306 8.03 -16.46 -8.03
C ASP A 306 7.06 -17.01 -6.98
N GLN A 307 6.63 -16.13 -6.08
CA GLN A 307 5.65 -16.43 -5.05
C GLN A 307 4.41 -15.55 -5.24
N PRO A 308 3.23 -16.01 -4.83
CA PRO A 308 2.05 -15.15 -4.82
C PRO A 308 2.28 -13.88 -3.99
N ASP A 309 2.01 -12.71 -4.57
CA ASP A 309 1.99 -11.45 -3.86
C ASP A 309 0.55 -11.13 -3.41
N PHE A 310 0.23 -11.54 -2.19
CA PHE A 310 -1.10 -11.31 -1.61
C PHE A 310 -1.37 -9.80 -1.39
N GLY A 311 -0.35 -9.08 -0.93
CA GLY A 311 -0.44 -7.65 -0.67
C GLY A 311 -0.60 -6.84 -1.95
N GLY A 312 0.24 -7.08 -2.95
CA GLY A 312 0.15 -6.45 -4.26
C GLY A 312 -1.16 -6.80 -4.98
N THR A 313 -1.64 -8.04 -4.83
CA THR A 313 -2.95 -8.47 -5.39
C THR A 313 -4.10 -7.69 -4.72
N ALA A 314 -4.08 -7.52 -3.40
CA ALA A 314 -5.06 -6.72 -2.69
C ALA A 314 -5.05 -5.25 -3.15
N ASP A 315 -3.85 -4.65 -3.29
CA ASP A 315 -3.69 -3.28 -3.79
C ASP A 315 -4.18 -3.14 -5.25
N ALA A 316 -3.93 -4.14 -6.12
CA ALA A 316 -4.44 -4.16 -7.48
C ALA A 316 -5.99 -4.20 -7.54
N ILE A 317 -6.62 -4.95 -6.63
CA ILE A 317 -8.08 -4.96 -6.49
C ILE A 317 -8.60 -3.56 -6.15
N VAL A 318 -7.96 -2.87 -5.20
CA VAL A 318 -8.32 -1.50 -4.82
C VAL A 318 -8.16 -0.56 -6.03
N ALA A 319 -7.05 -0.65 -6.77
CA ALA A 319 -6.80 0.17 -7.96
C ALA A 319 -7.83 -0.06 -9.07
N LEU A 320 -8.17 -1.32 -9.36
CA LEU A 320 -9.23 -1.67 -10.31
C LEU A 320 -10.59 -1.13 -9.89
N ALA A 321 -10.94 -1.29 -8.61
CA ALA A 321 -12.20 -0.80 -8.07
C ALA A 321 -12.29 0.74 -8.11
N ALA A 322 -11.17 1.43 -7.87
CA ALA A 322 -11.08 2.88 -7.99
C ALA A 322 -11.36 3.38 -9.42
N GLY A 323 -10.90 2.64 -10.42
CA GLY A 323 -11.19 2.89 -11.84
C GLY A 323 -12.58 2.39 -12.30
N GLU A 324 -13.47 2.00 -11.35
CA GLU A 324 -14.80 1.43 -11.64
C GLU A 324 -14.76 0.11 -12.42
N HIS A 325 -13.69 -0.68 -12.23
CA HIS A 325 -13.51 -2.00 -12.83
C HIS A 325 -13.80 -3.15 -11.83
N SER A 326 -14.81 -2.99 -10.98
CA SER A 326 -15.15 -3.95 -9.90
C SER A 326 -15.42 -5.37 -10.42
N ALA A 327 -16.05 -5.49 -11.58
CA ALA A 327 -16.26 -6.80 -12.21
C ALA A 327 -14.94 -7.52 -12.57
N THR A 328 -13.91 -6.75 -12.97
CA THR A 328 -12.56 -7.28 -13.23
C THR A 328 -11.85 -7.66 -11.92
N ALA A 329 -12.04 -6.91 -10.86
CA ALA A 329 -11.48 -7.16 -9.54
C ALA A 329 -12.07 -8.41 -8.84
N ALA A 330 -13.25 -8.89 -9.29
CA ALA A 330 -13.96 -9.99 -8.63
C ALA A 330 -13.17 -11.31 -8.61
N LYS A 331 -12.49 -11.68 -9.71
CA LYS A 331 -11.70 -12.91 -9.79
C LYS A 331 -10.46 -12.89 -8.85
N PRO A 332 -9.63 -11.83 -8.88
CA PRO A 332 -8.56 -11.67 -7.88
C PRO A 332 -9.07 -11.70 -6.44
N LEU A 333 -10.20 -11.08 -6.16
CA LEU A 333 -10.79 -11.12 -4.81
C LEU A 333 -11.21 -12.54 -4.41
N GLN A 334 -11.87 -13.29 -5.29
CA GLN A 334 -12.22 -14.70 -5.06
C GLN A 334 -10.97 -15.55 -4.85
N TRP A 335 -9.89 -15.25 -5.57
CA TRP A 335 -8.62 -15.95 -5.38
C TRP A 335 -8.04 -15.69 -3.99
N LEU A 336 -8.05 -14.45 -3.48
CA LEU A 336 -7.64 -14.12 -2.11
C LEU A 336 -8.54 -14.76 -1.05
N GLN A 337 -9.84 -14.89 -1.31
CA GLN A 337 -10.82 -15.50 -0.42
C GLN A 337 -10.68 -17.03 -0.31
N ASN A 338 -10.01 -17.65 -1.27
CA ASN A 338 -9.84 -19.10 -1.25
C ASN A 338 -8.74 -19.50 -0.26
N GLU A 339 -9.12 -20.18 0.82
CA GLU A 339 -8.23 -20.63 1.89
C GLU A 339 -6.99 -21.40 1.36
N LYS A 340 -7.16 -22.20 0.31
CA LYS A 340 -6.09 -23.01 -0.29
C LYS A 340 -4.97 -22.17 -0.89
N ASN A 341 -5.23 -20.91 -1.23
CA ASN A 341 -4.24 -20.01 -1.82
C ASN A 341 -3.34 -19.34 -0.78
N GLY A 342 -3.70 -19.38 0.50
CA GLY A 342 -2.83 -18.99 1.60
C GLY A 342 -2.92 -17.53 2.03
N ALA A 343 -3.75 -16.67 1.41
CA ALA A 343 -3.85 -15.25 1.77
C ALA A 343 -4.32 -15.05 3.23
N LEU A 344 -5.27 -15.87 3.70
CA LEU A 344 -5.74 -15.83 5.10
C LEU A 344 -4.65 -16.25 6.08
N ALA A 345 -3.83 -17.23 5.72
CA ALA A 345 -2.69 -17.66 6.54
C ALA A 345 -1.60 -16.57 6.59
N TRP A 346 -1.33 -15.90 5.46
CA TRP A 346 -0.41 -14.78 5.37
C TRP A 346 -0.84 -13.60 6.23
N ALA A 347 -2.14 -13.28 6.26
CA ALA A 347 -2.67 -12.14 7.00
C ALA A 347 -2.84 -12.40 8.51
N LYS A 348 -2.78 -13.66 8.94
CA LYS A 348 -3.10 -14.05 10.32
C LYS A 348 -2.23 -13.31 11.35
N GLY A 349 -2.88 -12.50 12.20
CA GLY A 349 -2.23 -11.75 13.27
C GLY A 349 -1.36 -10.57 12.81
N ASP A 350 -1.36 -10.28 11.52
CA ASP A 350 -0.65 -9.12 10.96
C ASP A 350 -1.67 -8.02 10.61
N PRO A 351 -1.68 -6.89 11.35
CA PRO A 351 -2.66 -5.83 11.13
C PRO A 351 -2.55 -5.16 9.76
N GLY A 352 -1.34 -5.02 9.21
CA GLY A 352 -1.12 -4.45 7.88
C GLY A 352 -1.69 -5.35 6.79
N ALA A 353 -1.43 -6.65 6.88
CA ALA A 353 -1.94 -7.65 5.96
C ALA A 353 -3.48 -7.77 6.04
N LEU A 354 -4.03 -7.85 7.26
CA LEU A 354 -5.48 -7.87 7.48
C LEU A 354 -6.15 -6.61 6.93
N ALA A 355 -5.57 -5.43 7.19
CA ALA A 355 -6.08 -4.17 6.68
C ALA A 355 -6.13 -4.13 5.15
N LYS A 356 -5.11 -4.62 4.46
CA LYS A 356 -5.12 -4.73 2.99
C LYS A 356 -6.25 -5.60 2.46
N LEU A 357 -6.48 -6.76 3.07
CA LEU A 357 -7.60 -7.64 2.67
C LEU A 357 -8.96 -7.00 2.95
N VAL A 358 -9.11 -6.28 4.08
CA VAL A 358 -10.33 -5.52 4.41
C VAL A 358 -10.58 -4.43 3.37
N LEU A 359 -9.56 -3.63 3.05
CA LEU A 359 -9.66 -2.56 2.06
C LEU A 359 -9.97 -3.08 0.66
N ALA A 360 -9.35 -4.19 0.24
CA ALA A 360 -9.62 -4.82 -1.04
C ALA A 360 -11.07 -5.33 -1.14
N ALA A 361 -11.56 -6.00 -0.08
CA ALA A 361 -12.93 -6.47 -0.03
C ALA A 361 -13.92 -5.28 -0.08
N HIS A 362 -13.70 -4.25 0.75
CA HIS A 362 -14.53 -3.05 0.77
C HIS A 362 -14.56 -2.37 -0.59
N ALA A 363 -13.39 -2.08 -1.18
CA ALA A 363 -13.29 -1.41 -2.48
C ALA A 363 -14.02 -2.17 -3.60
N ALA A 364 -13.96 -3.50 -3.60
CA ALA A 364 -14.67 -4.34 -4.55
C ALA A 364 -16.18 -4.54 -4.22
N GLY A 365 -16.70 -3.88 -3.19
CA GLY A 365 -18.10 -3.99 -2.77
C GLY A 365 -18.46 -5.34 -2.12
N ALA A 366 -17.47 -6.06 -1.59
CA ALA A 366 -17.67 -7.28 -0.83
C ALA A 366 -17.61 -7.01 0.69
N ASP A 367 -18.31 -7.85 1.47
CA ASP A 367 -18.29 -7.73 2.94
C ASP A 367 -17.03 -8.40 3.53
N PRO A 368 -16.10 -7.63 4.13
CA PRO A 368 -14.91 -8.20 4.75
C PRO A 368 -15.20 -9.01 6.03
N ARG A 369 -16.43 -8.97 6.55
CA ARG A 369 -16.87 -9.83 7.65
C ARG A 369 -17.21 -11.24 7.20
N SER A 370 -17.27 -11.47 5.89
CA SER A 370 -17.57 -12.77 5.26
C SER A 370 -16.50 -13.17 4.25
N PHE A 371 -15.25 -12.81 4.46
CA PHE A 371 -14.14 -13.03 3.53
C PHE A 371 -13.66 -14.49 3.59
N GLY A 372 -14.05 -15.30 2.61
CA GLY A 372 -13.69 -16.72 2.60
C GLY A 372 -14.19 -17.48 3.84
N GLY A 373 -15.31 -17.05 4.43
CA GLY A 373 -15.86 -17.63 5.66
C GLY A 373 -15.23 -17.08 6.96
N VAL A 374 -14.40 -16.05 6.88
CA VAL A 374 -13.68 -15.45 8.00
C VAL A 374 -14.07 -13.97 8.16
N ASP A 375 -14.28 -13.53 9.40
CA ASP A 375 -14.45 -12.11 9.73
C ASP A 375 -13.07 -11.43 9.88
N LEU A 376 -12.61 -10.75 8.80
CA LEU A 376 -11.35 -10.02 8.81
C LEU A 376 -11.39 -8.81 9.73
N VAL A 377 -12.56 -8.17 9.88
CA VAL A 377 -12.73 -6.98 10.74
C VAL A 377 -12.54 -7.37 12.20
N GLN A 378 -13.14 -8.50 12.62
CA GLN A 378 -12.93 -9.03 13.95
C GLN A 378 -11.45 -9.40 14.19
N GLN A 379 -10.80 -10.05 13.20
CA GLN A 379 -9.37 -10.39 13.31
C GLN A 379 -8.49 -9.15 13.40
N LEU A 380 -8.74 -8.12 12.58
CA LEU A 380 -8.01 -6.85 12.64
C LEU A 380 -8.17 -6.19 14.02
N ASN A 381 -9.41 -6.10 14.52
CA ASN A 381 -9.70 -5.51 15.82
C ASN A 381 -9.03 -6.28 16.98
N ALA A 382 -8.81 -7.57 16.83
CA ALA A 382 -8.11 -8.40 17.83
C ALA A 382 -6.59 -8.18 17.86
N THR A 383 -6.00 -7.48 16.88
CA THR A 383 -4.55 -7.22 16.84
C THR A 383 -4.10 -6.00 17.64
N GLY A 384 -5.04 -5.19 18.15
CA GLY A 384 -4.71 -3.92 18.82
C GLY A 384 -5.76 -3.50 19.85
N PRO A 385 -5.82 -2.22 20.18
CA PRO A 385 -6.79 -1.69 21.13
C PRO A 385 -8.23 -1.93 20.67
N LYS A 386 -9.10 -2.26 21.63
CA LYS A 386 -10.51 -2.49 21.34
C LYS A 386 -11.16 -1.22 20.77
N PRO A 387 -11.85 -1.29 19.62
CA PRO A 387 -12.58 -0.17 19.03
C PRO A 387 -13.61 0.43 19.98
N GLU A 388 -13.91 1.71 19.81
CA GLU A 388 -14.95 2.41 20.58
C GLU A 388 -16.36 1.98 20.16
N SER A 389 -16.57 1.78 18.84
CA SER A 389 -17.82 1.24 18.32
C SER A 389 -17.58 0.40 17.06
N VAL A 390 -18.52 -0.51 16.81
CA VAL A 390 -18.58 -1.31 15.60
C VAL A 390 -19.99 -1.20 15.07
N SER A 391 -20.18 -0.53 13.93
CA SER A 391 -21.49 -0.47 13.29
C SER A 391 -21.93 -1.87 12.86
N ALA A 392 -23.14 -2.27 13.21
CA ALA A 392 -23.72 -3.49 12.70
C ALA A 392 -23.86 -3.35 11.18
N SER A 393 -23.36 -4.31 10.42
CA SER A 393 -23.55 -4.37 8.96
C SER A 393 -25.03 -4.28 8.66
N GLY A 394 -25.45 -3.38 7.76
CA GLY A 394 -26.83 -3.19 7.39
C GLY A 394 -27.45 -4.51 6.88
N SER A 395 -28.16 -5.18 7.74
CA SER A 395 -29.19 -6.12 7.32
C SER A 395 -30.21 -5.29 6.56
N GLN A 396 -30.37 -5.51 5.28
CA GLN A 396 -31.58 -5.11 4.55
C GLN A 396 -32.75 -5.66 5.36
N ALA A 397 -33.44 -4.77 6.09
CA ALA A 397 -34.73 -5.09 6.66
C ALA A 397 -35.71 -5.16 5.50
N ASP A 398 -36.15 -6.36 5.19
CA ASP A 398 -37.40 -6.61 4.48
C ASP A 398 -38.50 -5.83 5.21
N SER A 399 -39.07 -4.89 4.50
CA SER A 399 -40.26 -4.17 4.92
C SER A 399 -41.46 -5.13 4.87
N ASP A 400 -41.84 -5.65 6.04
CA ASP A 400 -43.16 -6.26 6.23
C ASP A 400 -44.15 -5.22 6.78
N ASP A 401 -45.21 -5.08 6.03
CA ASP A 401 -46.35 -4.18 6.28
C ASP A 401 -47.06 -4.55 7.57
N GLY A 402 -47.22 -3.59 8.46
CA GLY A 402 -48.04 -3.75 9.69
C GLY A 402 -48.65 -2.43 10.19
N LYS A 403 -49.80 -2.10 9.65
CA LYS A 403 -50.81 -1.08 10.11
C LYS A 403 -50.82 -0.72 11.59
N GLY A 404 -50.87 0.56 11.86
CA GLY A 404 -51.91 1.02 12.77
C GLY A 404 -51.58 2.02 13.86
N LYS A 405 -52.08 3.22 13.69
CA LYS A 405 -52.76 4.17 14.63
C LYS A 405 -51.96 5.23 15.36
N ASP A 406 -52.24 6.44 14.89
CA ASP A 406 -52.65 7.70 15.58
C ASP A 406 -52.02 8.10 16.93
N GLY A 407 -51.46 9.28 16.93
CA GLY A 407 -51.15 10.03 18.13
C GLY A 407 -50.47 11.38 17.83
N GLU A 408 -51.31 12.36 17.55
CA GLU A 408 -51.01 13.79 17.38
C GLU A 408 -50.35 14.38 18.63
N LYS A 409 -49.30 15.22 18.49
CA LYS A 409 -49.21 16.60 19.01
C LYS A 409 -47.90 17.30 18.61
N LYS A 410 -48.10 18.45 18.05
CA LYS A 410 -47.36 19.72 17.93
C LYS A 410 -46.44 20.02 19.14
N ASP A 411 -45.35 20.75 19.06
CA ASP A 411 -45.06 22.08 18.53
C ASP A 411 -43.55 22.40 18.63
N ASP A 412 -43.10 23.21 17.67
CA ASP A 412 -42.17 24.35 17.71
C ASP A 412 -40.72 24.20 18.21
N ASP A 413 -39.74 24.50 17.50
CA ASP A 413 -39.21 25.72 16.87
C ASP A 413 -37.68 25.68 16.78
N LYS A 414 -37.20 26.14 15.63
CA LYS A 414 -35.91 26.82 15.35
C LYS A 414 -34.56 26.13 15.43
N GLY A 415 -33.96 26.10 14.27
CA GLY A 415 -32.64 26.70 14.16
C GLY A 415 -31.51 25.79 13.69
N GLY A 416 -31.29 25.74 12.40
CA GLY A 416 -30.00 26.13 11.97
C GLY A 416 -28.97 25.07 11.52
N VAL A 417 -28.61 25.25 10.33
CA VAL A 417 -27.31 25.01 9.69
C VAL A 417 -27.05 23.60 9.21
N GLY A 418 -27.18 23.48 7.91
CA GLY A 418 -26.85 22.31 7.12
C GLY A 418 -25.42 21.84 7.30
N GLY A 419 -25.29 20.59 7.71
CA GLY A 419 -24.05 19.85 7.61
C GLY A 419 -23.81 19.44 6.16
N VAL A 420 -22.84 20.05 5.53
CA VAL A 420 -22.32 19.59 4.25
C VAL A 420 -21.53 18.31 4.55
N TRP A 421 -22.04 17.17 4.15
CA TRP A 421 -21.32 15.89 4.18
C TRP A 421 -20.28 15.89 3.07
N TRP A 422 -19.02 16.06 3.46
CA TRP A 422 -17.89 15.82 2.59
C TRP A 422 -17.52 14.35 2.69
N THR A 423 -17.86 13.58 1.67
CA THR A 423 -17.30 12.24 1.47
C THR A 423 -15.89 12.39 0.93
N VAL A 424 -14.89 12.10 1.76
CA VAL A 424 -13.48 12.10 1.39
C VAL A 424 -13.01 10.65 1.37
N GLY A 425 -12.45 10.24 0.27
CA GLY A 425 -11.92 8.90 0.05
C GLY A 425 -10.39 8.79 0.17
N VAL A 426 -9.83 7.72 0.65
CA VAL A 426 -8.44 7.55 1.15
C VAL A 426 -7.68 6.28 0.70
N PHE A 427 -6.35 6.25 0.65
CA PHE A 427 -5.47 5.19 0.08
C PHE A 427 -4.09 4.90 0.62
N ALA A 428 -3.48 3.79 0.38
CA ALA A 428 -2.09 3.51 0.63
C ALA A 428 -1.39 2.48 -0.27
N VAL A 429 -0.10 2.51 -0.32
CA VAL A 429 0.77 1.67 -1.10
C VAL A 429 1.74 0.93 -0.19
N ALA A 430 1.83 -0.38 -0.34
CA ALA A 430 2.83 -1.17 0.34
C ALA A 430 4.00 -1.45 -0.59
N GLY A 431 5.15 -1.08 -0.18
CA GLY A 431 6.39 -1.31 -0.93
C GLY A 431 7.63 -1.09 -0.08
N ILE A 432 7.54 -1.26 1.25
CA ILE A 432 8.69 -1.05 2.12
C ILE A 432 9.16 -2.36 2.70
N GLY A 433 10.32 -2.76 2.33
CA GLY A 433 11.00 -3.87 3.00
C GLY A 433 12.27 -4.37 2.34
N ILE A 434 12.59 -3.99 1.12
CA ILE A 434 13.66 -4.67 0.38
C ILE A 434 14.81 -3.77 -0.07
N GLY A 435 14.74 -2.46 0.09
CA GLY A 435 15.80 -1.53 -0.34
C GLY A 435 17.09 -1.53 0.50
N PHE A 436 17.10 -2.13 1.68
CA PHE A 436 18.19 -1.94 2.64
C PHE A 436 19.30 -3.02 2.64
N LEU A 437 19.19 -4.09 1.89
CA LEU A 437 20.19 -5.18 1.95
C LEU A 437 21.32 -5.13 0.89
N LEU A 438 21.33 -4.15 -0.02
CA LEU A 438 22.33 -4.12 -1.09
C LEU A 438 23.37 -3.00 -1.02
N SER A 439 23.40 -2.18 0.02
CA SER A 439 24.35 -1.06 0.14
C SER A 439 25.61 -1.35 0.96
N GLY A 440 25.99 -2.60 1.18
CA GLY A 440 27.08 -2.97 2.09
C GLY A 440 28.14 -3.93 1.59
N ARG A 441 28.43 -4.01 0.29
CA ARG A 441 29.64 -4.73 -0.18
C ARG A 441 30.61 -3.81 -0.88
N LYS A 442 31.49 -3.18 -0.10
CA LYS A 442 32.75 -2.65 -0.60
C LYS A 442 33.60 -3.82 -1.12
N LYS A 443 34.01 -3.68 -2.37
CA LYS A 443 35.08 -4.50 -2.98
C LYS A 443 36.34 -4.38 -2.13
N GLN A 444 36.86 -5.48 -1.64
CA GLN A 444 38.29 -5.65 -1.43
C GLN A 444 38.80 -6.39 -2.64
N GLN A 445 39.63 -5.71 -3.42
CA GLN A 445 40.54 -6.30 -4.39
C GLN A 445 41.86 -6.60 -3.68
N LEU A 446 42.34 -7.77 -3.92
CA LEU A 446 43.75 -8.06 -4.20
C LEU A 446 43.79 -8.78 -5.51
#